data_6c177bca57f44fb4920fb8574b98c479
#
_entry.id   6c177bca57f44fb4920fb8574b98c479
#
_cell.length_a   1.000
_cell.length_b   1.000
_cell.length_c   1.000
_cell.angle_alpha   90.00
_cell.angle_beta   90.00
_cell.angle_gamma   90.00
#
_symmetry.space_group_name_H-M   'P 1'
#
loop_
_entity.id
_entity.type
_entity.pdbx_description
1 polymer ?
#
loop_
_entity_poly.entity_id
_entity_poly.type
_entity_poly.pdbx_seq_one_letter_code
_entity_poly.pdbx_strand_id
1 'polypeptide(L)' 'MVKTLIVVGRVKELAEKEHLRYSIGVMERLTQKVEQIIKEGFDRAKANHRTTLMAKDL' A
#
# COMPACT_ATOMS: atom_id res chain seq x y z
N MET A 1 -2.37 -5.45 17.65
CA MET A 1 -3.13 -5.81 16.43
C MET A 1 -2.69 -4.91 15.29
N VAL A 2 -2.10 -5.50 14.27
CA VAL A 2 -1.61 -4.70 13.13
C VAL A 2 -2.79 -4.33 12.24
N LYS A 3 -2.99 -3.03 12.05
CA LYS A 3 -4.02 -2.51 11.19
C LYS A 3 -3.53 -2.61 9.75
N THR A 4 -4.13 -3.47 8.96
CA THR A 4 -3.75 -3.60 7.56
C THR A 4 -4.39 -2.51 6.71
N LEU A 5 -3.60 -1.94 5.78
CA LEU A 5 -4.07 -0.97 4.80
C LEU A 5 -4.53 -1.65 3.51
N ILE A 6 -4.43 -2.97 3.47
CA ILE A 6 -4.73 -3.77 2.28
C ILE A 6 -6.05 -4.50 2.48
N VAL A 7 -6.89 -4.48 1.46
CA VAL A 7 -8.11 -5.27 1.44
C VAL A 7 -7.74 -6.71 1.08
N VAL A 8 -7.81 -7.60 2.06
CA VAL A 8 -7.39 -9.00 1.91
C VAL A 8 -8.13 -9.72 0.77
N GLY A 9 -9.43 -9.47 0.63
CA GLY A 9 -10.23 -10.07 -0.42
C GLY A 9 -9.73 -9.74 -1.82
N ARG A 10 -9.25 -8.50 -2.03
CA ARG A 10 -8.71 -8.08 -3.33
C ARG A 10 -7.38 -8.77 -3.64
N VAL A 11 -6.52 -8.91 -2.66
CA VAL A 11 -5.25 -9.62 -2.82
C VAL A 11 -5.52 -11.08 -3.17
N LYS A 12 -6.48 -11.70 -2.48
CA LYS A 12 -6.88 -13.08 -2.74
C LYS A 12 -7.41 -13.26 -4.16
N GLU A 13 -8.25 -12.33 -4.63
CA GLU A 13 -8.77 -12.35 -5.99
C GLU A 13 -7.65 -12.28 -7.03
N LEU A 14 -6.67 -11.39 -6.81
CA LEU A 14 -5.53 -11.27 -7.72
C LEU A 14 -4.69 -12.55 -7.74
N ALA A 15 -4.45 -13.16 -6.57
CA ALA A 15 -3.71 -14.41 -6.49
C ALA A 15 -4.44 -15.55 -7.20
N GLU A 16 -5.75 -15.65 -7.03
CA GLU A 16 -6.56 -16.65 -7.73
C GLU A 16 -6.52 -16.48 -9.23
N LYS A 17 -6.59 -15.23 -9.70
CA LYS A 17 -6.53 -14.90 -11.13
C LYS A 17 -5.21 -15.35 -11.75
N GLU A 18 -4.12 -15.21 -11.02
CA GLU A 18 -2.79 -15.61 -11.48
C GLU A 18 -2.46 -17.07 -11.15
N HIS A 19 -3.39 -17.80 -10.54
CA HIS A 19 -3.19 -19.19 -10.09
C HIS A 19 -2.00 -19.35 -9.15
N LEU A 20 -1.80 -18.35 -8.28
CA LEU A 20 -0.70 -18.33 -7.33
C LEU A 20 -1.23 -18.32 -5.90
N ARG A 21 -0.37 -18.73 -4.98
CA ARG A 21 -0.64 -18.63 -3.55
C ARG A 21 0.25 -17.54 -2.95
N TYR A 22 -0.15 -17.05 -1.79
CA TYR A 22 0.68 -16.12 -1.05
C TYR A 22 0.88 -16.61 0.38
N SER A 23 2.03 -16.29 0.97
CA SER A 23 2.36 -16.69 2.33
C SER A 23 1.68 -15.77 3.35
N ILE A 24 1.64 -16.23 4.60
CA ILE A 24 1.01 -15.49 5.70
C ILE A 24 1.62 -14.09 5.88
N GLY A 25 2.94 -13.95 5.67
CA GLY A 25 3.62 -12.68 5.86
C GLY A 25 3.40 -11.64 4.75
N VAL A 26 2.75 -12.03 3.64
CA VAL A 26 2.58 -11.13 2.49
C VAL A 26 1.76 -9.89 2.85
N MET A 27 0.67 -10.05 3.60
CA MET A 27 -0.20 -8.93 3.95
C MET A 27 0.52 -7.90 4.82
N GLU A 28 1.31 -8.38 5.77
CA GLU A 28 2.09 -7.52 6.64
C GLU A 28 3.15 -6.76 5.85
N ARG A 29 3.84 -7.44 4.95
CA ARG A 29 4.85 -6.82 4.08
C ARG A 29 4.23 -5.79 3.13
N LEU A 30 3.08 -6.11 2.55
CA LEU A 30 2.34 -5.18 1.69
C LEU A 30 1.92 -3.93 2.45
N THR A 31 1.43 -4.09 3.69
CA THR A 31 1.07 -2.96 4.53
C THR A 31 2.26 -2.03 4.75
N GLN A 32 3.44 -2.59 5.06
CA GLN A 32 4.66 -1.81 5.21
C GLN A 32 5.02 -1.05 3.94
N LYS A 33 4.90 -1.69 2.78
CA LYS A 33 5.21 -1.05 1.49
C LYS A 33 4.22 0.07 1.17
N VAL A 34 2.94 -0.13 1.45
CA VAL A 34 1.92 0.90 1.25
C VAL A 34 2.20 2.11 2.15
N GLU A 35 2.51 1.88 3.42
CA GLU A 35 2.87 2.95 4.35
C GLU A 35 4.06 3.75 3.85
N GLN A 36 5.07 3.08 3.32
CA GLN A 36 6.26 3.73 2.77
C GLN A 36 5.91 4.59 1.56
N ILE A 37 5.09 4.08 0.65
CA ILE A 37 4.65 4.83 -0.54
C ILE A 37 3.89 6.09 -0.13
N ILE A 38 2.99 5.97 0.82
CA ILE A 38 2.21 7.11 1.33
C ILE A 38 3.13 8.15 1.97
N LYS A 39 4.07 7.71 2.78
CA LYS A 39 5.03 8.60 3.44
C LYS A 39 5.86 9.38 2.42
N GLU A 40 6.37 8.70 1.40
CA GLU A 40 7.11 9.34 0.32
C GLU A 40 6.24 10.35 -0.44
N GLY A 41 4.96 10.00 -0.66
CA GLY A 41 4.01 10.92 -1.28
C GLY A 41 3.80 12.19 -0.46
N PHE A 42 3.66 12.05 0.85
CA PHE A 42 3.55 13.21 1.75
C PHE A 42 4.80 14.08 1.71
N ASP A 43 5.98 13.47 1.65
CA ASP A 43 7.22 14.21 1.56
C ASP A 43 7.28 15.03 0.26
N ARG A 44 6.82 14.46 -0.85
CA ARG A 44 6.73 15.17 -2.13
C ARG A 44 5.72 16.31 -2.06
N ALA A 45 4.57 16.09 -1.43
CA ALA A 45 3.56 17.14 -1.26
C ALA A 45 4.12 18.31 -0.46
N LYS A 46 4.83 18.03 0.63
CA LYS A 46 5.48 19.06 1.45
C LYS A 46 6.54 19.82 0.67
N ALA A 47 7.33 19.14 -0.14
CA ALA A 47 8.36 19.76 -0.98
C ALA A 47 7.74 20.73 -1.99
N ASN A 48 6.48 20.52 -2.38
CA ASN A 48 5.74 21.41 -3.28
C ASN A 48 4.81 22.36 -2.50
N HIS A 49 5.04 22.54 -1.22
CA HIS A 49 4.29 23.45 -0.34
C HIS A 49 2.78 23.15 -0.31
N ARG A 50 2.42 21.87 -0.40
CA ARG A 50 1.03 21.43 -0.31
C ARG A 50 0.77 20.68 0.99
N THR A 51 -0.46 20.75 1.45
CA THR A 51 -0.90 20.02 2.65
C THR A 51 -1.78 18.83 2.30
N THR A 52 -2.11 18.66 1.02
CA THR A 52 -2.96 17.57 0.53
C THR A 52 -2.14 16.62 -0.33
N LEU A 53 -2.19 15.33 0.02
CA LEU A 53 -1.59 14.27 -0.81
C LEU A 53 -2.43 14.09 -2.07
N MET A 54 -1.80 14.18 -3.22
CA MET A 54 -2.46 14.00 -4.51
C MET A 54 -1.90 12.79 -5.24
N ALA A 55 -2.67 12.24 -6.18
CA ALA A 55 -2.26 11.06 -6.93
C ALA A 55 -0.90 11.23 -7.61
N LYS A 56 -0.59 12.43 -8.09
CA LYS A 56 0.68 12.73 -8.75
C LYS A 56 1.89 12.69 -7.81
N ASP A 57 1.66 12.65 -6.50
CA ASP A 57 2.72 12.57 -5.50
C ASP A 57 3.19 11.14 -5.26
N LEU A 58 2.47 10.16 -5.78
CA LEU A 58 2.77 8.73 -5.63
C LEU A 58 3.59 8.16 -6.78
#